data_fdc704cfa600cd1567937a9abf5b392d
#
_entry.id   fdc704cfa600cd1567937a9abf5b392d
#
_cell.length_a   1.000
_cell.length_b   1.000
_cell.length_c   1.000
_cell.angle_alpha   90.00
_cell.angle_beta   90.00
_cell.angle_gamma   90.00
#
_symmetry.space_group_name_H-M   'P 1'
#
loop_
_entity.id
_entity.type
_entity.pdbx_description
1 polymer ?
#
loop_
_entity_poly.entity_id
_entity_poly.type
_entity_poly.pdbx_seq_one_letter_code
_entity_poly.pdbx_strand_id
1 'polypeptide(L)'
;MPYDDSPPPTRRARPLSVAAALAAVCLTAAGCGGGPEADGAGAASPGPGADAASSTAPTPTGQQPEPSGTASPSDSGSGSAKPLPKGPLTGRTVVIDPGHNPRNRDHTREINEKVDIGTGRKECDTTGTSTDDGYAEARFTLDVSHRLRTLLEAEGARVRLTHDADRPFGPCIDERARIGNEAKADAVVSVHADGSAVGNRGFHVILPAGVKGGGADTSKIVKSSADLGARIAGHFVRTTGSAPSNYIGGNTGLDTRNDLGGLNLSTVPKVFVECGNMRDPKDAALLTSASWRQKAAQGLADGITSYLKG
;
A
#
# COMPACT_ATOMS: atom_id res chain seq x y z
N MET A 1 18.04 61.71 9.18
CA MET A 1 17.51 61.06 10.37
C MET A 1 18.13 59.66 10.44
N PRO A 2 19.00 59.37 11.41
CA PRO A 2 19.62 58.05 11.52
C PRO A 2 18.65 57.06 12.16
N TYR A 3 18.61 55.84 11.63
CA TYR A 3 17.87 54.71 12.16
C TYR A 3 18.58 54.18 13.41
N ASP A 4 17.82 53.99 14.50
CA ASP A 4 18.26 53.42 15.75
C ASP A 4 18.14 51.89 15.70
N ASP A 5 19.30 51.21 15.72
CA ASP A 5 19.44 49.75 15.69
C ASP A 5 19.62 49.21 17.14
N SER A 6 18.55 49.24 17.93
CA SER A 6 18.57 48.61 19.25
C SER A 6 17.89 47.21 19.19
N PRO A 7 18.57 46.13 19.64
CA PRO A 7 17.96 44.80 19.65
C PRO A 7 16.91 44.67 20.78
N PRO A 8 15.86 43.83 20.56
CA PRO A 8 14.80 43.65 21.56
C PRO A 8 15.26 42.83 22.77
N PRO A 9 14.66 43.05 23.95
CA PRO A 9 15.10 42.44 25.20
C PRO A 9 14.78 40.93 25.24
N THR A 10 15.80 40.13 25.60
CA THR A 10 15.71 38.72 25.84
C THR A 10 14.87 38.40 27.08
N ARG A 11 13.74 37.69 26.90
CA ARG A 11 12.95 37.16 28.02
C ARG A 11 13.69 35.95 28.63
N ARG A 12 14.14 36.10 29.88
CA ARG A 12 14.65 34.99 30.70
C ARG A 12 13.52 34.01 31.01
N ALA A 13 13.66 32.76 30.58
CA ALA A 13 12.82 31.66 31.02
C ALA A 13 13.07 31.33 32.51
N ARG A 14 12.01 31.25 33.31
CA ARG A 14 12.04 30.75 34.68
C ARG A 14 11.97 29.20 34.63
N PRO A 15 12.74 28.46 35.43
CA PRO A 15 12.61 27.03 35.55
C PRO A 15 11.34 26.68 36.37
N LEU A 16 10.48 25.86 35.78
CA LEU A 16 9.38 25.21 36.48
C LEU A 16 9.93 23.96 37.19
N SER A 17 9.93 23.99 38.52
CA SER A 17 10.23 22.82 39.34
C SER A 17 9.07 21.85 39.30
N VAL A 18 9.29 20.64 38.75
CA VAL A 18 8.35 19.54 38.82
C VAL A 18 8.62 18.74 40.08
N ALA A 19 7.69 18.80 41.02
CA ALA A 19 7.70 17.94 42.21
C ALA A 19 7.16 16.56 41.82
N ALA A 20 7.99 15.53 41.95
CA ALA A 20 7.60 14.13 41.80
C ALA A 20 6.86 13.64 43.04
N ALA A 21 5.59 13.30 42.91
CA ALA A 21 4.84 12.58 43.93
C ALA A 21 4.94 11.07 43.65
N LEU A 22 5.64 10.34 44.51
CA LEU A 22 5.68 8.90 44.59
C LEU A 22 4.43 8.44 45.34
N ALA A 23 3.54 7.71 44.63
CA ALA A 23 2.47 6.95 45.27
C ALA A 23 2.88 5.46 45.27
N ALA A 24 3.17 4.95 46.46
CA ALA A 24 3.35 3.54 46.73
C ALA A 24 1.98 2.85 46.80
N VAL A 25 1.77 1.80 46.01
CA VAL A 25 0.61 0.90 46.17
C VAL A 25 1.11 -0.43 46.67
N CYS A 26 0.63 -0.80 47.88
CA CYS A 26 0.89 -2.06 48.57
C CYS A 26 0.18 -3.23 47.85
N LEU A 27 0.95 -4.31 47.65
CA LEU A 27 0.42 -5.66 47.41
C LEU A 27 -0.17 -6.22 48.69
N THR A 28 -1.40 -6.76 48.59
CA THR A 28 -1.87 -7.82 49.54
C THR A 28 -2.24 -9.04 48.74
N ALA A 29 -1.52 -10.12 49.07
CA ALA A 29 -1.83 -11.48 48.65
C ALA A 29 -2.61 -12.17 49.77
N ALA A 30 -3.65 -12.92 49.44
CA ALA A 30 -4.21 -14.07 50.16
C ALA A 30 -5.43 -14.54 49.33
N GLY A 31 -5.70 -15.79 49.07
CA GLY A 31 -5.26 -17.10 49.51
C GLY A 31 -6.38 -18.09 49.20
N CYS A 32 -5.98 -19.26 48.74
CA CYS A 32 -6.54 -20.60 48.85
C CYS A 32 -8.04 -20.92 48.87
N GLY A 33 -8.39 -21.97 48.11
CA GLY A 33 -9.47 -22.94 48.39
C GLY A 33 -10.16 -23.41 47.10
N GLY A 34 -9.96 -24.60 46.58
CA GLY A 34 -10.35 -25.91 46.97
C GLY A 34 -11.38 -26.44 45.97
N GLY A 35 -11.07 -27.53 45.22
CA GLY A 35 -11.97 -28.22 44.30
C GLY A 35 -13.14 -28.94 45.04
N PRO A 36 -13.92 -29.84 44.43
CA PRO A 36 -13.44 -31.03 43.73
C PRO A 36 -14.18 -31.45 42.44
N GLU A 37 -13.67 -32.52 41.88
CA GLU A 37 -14.09 -33.32 40.74
C GLU A 37 -15.52 -33.88 40.82
N ALA A 38 -16.11 -34.16 39.66
CA ALA A 38 -16.97 -35.35 39.48
C ALA A 38 -17.10 -35.74 38.02
N ASP A 39 -16.76 -36.95 37.77
CA ASP A 39 -16.88 -37.87 36.67
C ASP A 39 -18.20 -37.85 35.88
N GLY A 40 -18.13 -38.33 34.63
CA GLY A 40 -19.30 -38.73 33.86
C GLY A 40 -18.95 -39.21 32.46
N ALA A 41 -18.59 -40.47 32.36
CA ALA A 41 -18.38 -41.23 31.14
C ALA A 41 -19.65 -41.42 30.28
N GLY A 42 -19.49 -41.71 28.99
CA GLY A 42 -20.56 -42.20 28.14
C GLY A 42 -20.19 -42.33 26.68
N ALA A 43 -19.63 -43.49 26.32
CA ALA A 43 -19.38 -43.95 24.96
C ALA A 43 -20.66 -44.25 24.17
N ALA A 44 -20.61 -44.16 22.82
CA ALA A 44 -20.93 -45.24 21.88
C ALA A 44 -21.10 -44.74 20.44
N SER A 45 -20.28 -45.22 19.54
CA SER A 45 -20.61 -45.52 18.15
C SER A 45 -21.45 -46.78 18.07
N PRO A 46 -22.26 -47.02 17.01
CA PRO A 46 -21.74 -47.69 15.82
C PRO A 46 -22.37 -47.25 14.46
N GLY A 47 -21.64 -47.49 13.38
CA GLY A 47 -22.22 -47.66 12.04
C GLY A 47 -22.75 -49.10 11.89
N PRO A 48 -23.05 -49.68 10.74
CA PRO A 48 -22.75 -49.30 9.36
C PRO A 48 -23.95 -49.49 8.39
N GLY A 49 -23.80 -49.25 7.10
CA GLY A 49 -24.78 -49.64 6.09
C GLY A 49 -24.34 -49.25 4.69
N ALA A 50 -23.79 -50.26 4.00
CA ALA A 50 -23.46 -50.26 2.61
C ALA A 50 -24.71 -50.24 1.73
N ASP A 51 -24.62 -49.68 0.50
CA ASP A 51 -25.01 -50.43 -0.67
C ASP A 51 -24.43 -49.79 -1.96
N ALA A 52 -23.84 -50.66 -2.75
CA ALA A 52 -23.23 -50.45 -4.04
C ALA A 52 -24.28 -50.45 -5.15
N ALA A 53 -24.09 -49.59 -6.13
CA ALA A 53 -24.64 -49.85 -7.47
C ALA A 53 -23.63 -49.39 -8.53
N SER A 54 -23.04 -50.40 -9.12
CA SER A 54 -22.23 -50.39 -10.33
C SER A 54 -23.10 -50.08 -11.54
N SER A 55 -22.61 -49.20 -12.42
CA SER A 55 -23.07 -49.17 -13.80
C SER A 55 -21.94 -48.81 -14.76
N THR A 56 -21.71 -49.74 -15.59
CA THR A 56 -20.74 -49.99 -16.67
C THR A 56 -20.70 -48.90 -17.75
N ALA A 57 -19.50 -48.73 -18.27
CA ALA A 57 -19.13 -47.99 -19.47
C ALA A 57 -19.83 -48.51 -20.76
N PRO A 58 -19.76 -47.76 -21.87
CA PRO A 58 -18.85 -48.21 -22.90
C PRO A 58 -18.00 -47.12 -23.56
N THR A 59 -16.78 -47.50 -23.86
CA THR A 59 -15.85 -46.84 -24.80
C THR A 59 -16.36 -46.96 -26.24
N PRO A 60 -16.11 -45.98 -27.10
CA PRO A 60 -15.70 -46.30 -28.46
C PRO A 60 -14.35 -45.67 -28.82
N THR A 61 -13.52 -46.52 -29.34
CA THR A 61 -12.31 -46.32 -30.12
C THR A 61 -12.58 -45.53 -31.39
N GLY A 62 -11.72 -44.59 -31.72
CA GLY A 62 -11.78 -43.88 -33.01
C GLY A 62 -10.56 -42.98 -33.23
N GLN A 63 -9.53 -43.55 -33.78
CA GLN A 63 -8.50 -43.03 -34.70
C GLN A 63 -8.18 -41.54 -34.76
N GLN A 64 -6.91 -41.30 -34.53
CA GLN A 64 -6.10 -40.15 -34.91
C GLN A 64 -5.96 -40.03 -36.44
N PRO A 65 -5.85 -38.81 -36.98
CA PRO A 65 -4.66 -38.50 -37.75
C PRO A 65 -4.00 -37.18 -37.34
N GLU A 66 -2.70 -37.22 -37.14
CA GLU A 66 -1.86 -36.03 -37.22
C GLU A 66 -1.89 -35.46 -38.64
N PRO A 67 -1.74 -34.13 -38.77
CA PRO A 67 -0.65 -33.67 -39.60
C PRO A 67 0.21 -32.58 -38.93
N SER A 68 1.48 -32.80 -39.10
CA SER A 68 2.55 -31.80 -38.96
C SER A 68 2.21 -30.48 -39.63
N GLY A 69 2.34 -29.39 -38.86
CA GLY A 69 2.29 -28.03 -39.36
C GLY A 69 3.07 -27.15 -38.44
N THR A 70 4.38 -27.04 -38.68
CA THR A 70 5.26 -25.97 -38.14
C THR A 70 4.68 -24.62 -38.54
N ALA A 71 3.99 -23.95 -37.61
CA ALA A 71 3.68 -22.54 -37.75
C ALA A 71 4.46 -21.79 -36.67
N SER A 72 5.51 -21.08 -37.09
CA SER A 72 6.12 -20.03 -36.32
C SER A 72 5.03 -19.04 -35.86
N PRO A 73 5.02 -18.61 -34.60
CA PRO A 73 4.18 -17.49 -34.22
C PRO A 73 4.73 -16.21 -34.86
N SER A 74 4.04 -15.78 -35.90
CA SER A 74 4.20 -14.43 -36.44
C SER A 74 3.88 -13.42 -35.35
N ASP A 75 4.88 -12.68 -34.97
CA ASP A 75 4.79 -11.44 -34.26
C ASP A 75 3.89 -10.46 -35.06
N SER A 76 2.65 -10.34 -34.65
CA SER A 76 1.68 -9.44 -35.28
C SER A 76 0.74 -8.88 -34.22
N GLY A 77 1.15 -7.78 -33.62
CA GLY A 77 0.33 -7.06 -32.68
C GLY A 77 0.92 -5.74 -32.22
N SER A 78 1.63 -5.03 -33.10
CA SER A 78 1.89 -3.61 -32.88
C SER A 78 0.58 -2.83 -33.11
N GLY A 79 -0.35 -2.97 -32.16
CA GLY A 79 -1.46 -2.03 -32.05
C GLY A 79 -0.88 -0.66 -31.77
N SER A 80 -0.89 0.25 -32.75
CA SER A 80 -0.55 1.65 -32.55
C SER A 80 -1.36 2.21 -31.40
N ALA A 81 -0.74 2.31 -30.22
CA ALA A 81 -1.35 2.96 -29.08
C ALA A 81 -1.74 4.39 -29.52
N LYS A 82 -3.00 4.75 -29.26
CA LYS A 82 -3.50 6.10 -29.57
C LYS A 82 -2.55 7.12 -28.94
N PRO A 83 -2.09 8.13 -29.68
CA PRO A 83 -1.20 9.15 -29.13
C PRO A 83 -1.83 9.78 -27.90
N LEU A 84 -1.05 9.92 -26.83
CA LEU A 84 -1.49 10.61 -25.61
C LEU A 84 -1.80 12.08 -25.97
N PRO A 85 -2.80 12.69 -25.29
CA PRO A 85 -3.08 14.11 -25.47
C PRO A 85 -1.83 14.92 -25.07
N LYS A 86 -1.63 16.06 -25.74
CA LYS A 86 -0.62 17.01 -25.30
C LYS A 86 -1.14 17.77 -24.09
N GLY A 87 -0.34 17.84 -23.03
CA GLY A 87 -0.71 18.47 -21.78
C GLY A 87 0.52 18.84 -20.95
N PRO A 88 0.31 19.33 -19.73
CA PRO A 88 1.37 19.81 -18.85
C PRO A 88 2.39 18.72 -18.45
N LEU A 89 2.02 17.44 -18.57
CA LEU A 89 2.88 16.29 -18.27
C LEU A 89 3.44 15.60 -19.53
N THR A 90 3.35 16.24 -20.69
CA THR A 90 3.92 15.66 -21.93
C THR A 90 5.42 15.40 -21.76
N GLY A 91 5.84 14.16 -22.04
CA GLY A 91 7.23 13.70 -21.88
C GLY A 91 7.55 13.16 -20.49
N ARG A 92 6.68 13.30 -19.51
CA ARG A 92 6.84 12.73 -18.16
C ARG A 92 6.39 11.28 -18.10
N THR A 93 7.06 10.50 -17.26
CA THR A 93 6.71 9.10 -16.98
C THR A 93 6.37 8.97 -15.51
N VAL A 94 5.16 8.49 -15.22
CA VAL A 94 4.70 8.20 -13.86
C VAL A 94 4.44 6.70 -13.72
N VAL A 95 4.96 6.09 -12.65
CA VAL A 95 4.58 4.72 -12.29
C VAL A 95 3.64 4.78 -11.10
N ILE A 96 2.49 4.13 -11.24
CA ILE A 96 1.53 3.93 -10.16
C ILE A 96 1.68 2.49 -9.70
N ASP A 97 1.77 2.30 -8.41
CA ASP A 97 1.96 1.01 -7.77
C ASP A 97 0.73 0.69 -6.90
N PRO A 98 -0.29 0.01 -7.44
CA PRO A 98 -1.44 -0.42 -6.65
C PRO A 98 -0.98 -1.37 -5.56
N GLY A 99 -1.24 -1.04 -4.29
CA GLY A 99 -0.86 -1.89 -3.16
C GLY A 99 -1.54 -3.25 -3.22
N HIS A 100 -0.79 -4.30 -2.90
CA HIS A 100 -1.23 -5.69 -2.89
C HIS A 100 -1.70 -6.20 -4.28
N ASN A 101 -2.24 -7.40 -4.30
CA ASN A 101 -2.93 -7.96 -5.48
C ASN A 101 -4.21 -8.66 -4.98
N PRO A 102 -5.36 -8.47 -5.64
CA PRO A 102 -6.61 -9.10 -5.23
C PRO A 102 -6.56 -10.62 -5.08
N ARG A 103 -5.60 -11.29 -5.76
CA ARG A 103 -5.40 -12.75 -5.73
C ARG A 103 -4.36 -13.21 -4.71
N ASN A 104 -3.68 -12.31 -4.01
CA ASN A 104 -2.66 -12.69 -3.02
C ASN A 104 -3.18 -13.67 -1.96
N ARG A 105 -4.48 -13.59 -1.61
CA ARG A 105 -5.13 -14.51 -0.67
C ARG A 105 -5.05 -15.99 -1.08
N ASP A 106 -5.01 -16.24 -2.40
CA ASP A 106 -4.98 -17.59 -2.98
C ASP A 106 -3.54 -18.10 -3.15
N HIS A 107 -2.53 -17.25 -2.85
CA HIS A 107 -1.10 -17.47 -3.06
C HIS A 107 -0.27 -17.17 -1.80
N THR A 108 -0.78 -17.60 -0.64
CA THR A 108 -0.15 -17.28 0.66
C THR A 108 1.27 -17.82 0.79
N ARG A 109 1.59 -18.95 0.17
CA ARG A 109 2.95 -19.49 0.19
C ARG A 109 3.91 -18.57 -0.57
N GLU A 110 3.54 -18.20 -1.79
CA GLU A 110 4.37 -17.39 -2.69
C GLU A 110 4.58 -15.97 -2.15
N ILE A 111 3.54 -15.33 -1.62
CA ILE A 111 3.66 -13.98 -1.07
C ILE A 111 4.42 -13.93 0.27
N ASN A 112 4.51 -15.07 1.00
CA ASN A 112 5.31 -15.17 2.21
C ASN A 112 6.79 -15.49 1.96
N GLU A 113 7.19 -15.80 0.73
CA GLU A 113 8.60 -15.94 0.39
C GLU A 113 9.35 -14.64 0.65
N LYS A 114 10.57 -14.76 1.20
CA LYS A 114 11.34 -13.59 1.60
C LYS A 114 12.15 -13.04 0.42
N VAL A 115 12.01 -11.74 0.19
CA VAL A 115 12.83 -10.98 -0.77
C VAL A 115 13.78 -10.04 -0.06
N ASP A 116 14.86 -9.67 -0.72
CA ASP A 116 15.85 -8.71 -0.21
C ASP A 116 15.31 -7.28 -0.38
N ILE A 117 15.35 -6.49 0.69
CA ILE A 117 14.95 -5.08 0.70
C ILE A 117 16.14 -4.12 0.87
N GLY A 118 17.37 -4.65 0.69
CA GLY A 118 18.61 -3.91 0.84
C GLY A 118 19.09 -3.74 2.28
N THR A 119 18.17 -3.64 3.25
CA THR A 119 18.46 -3.52 4.70
C THR A 119 18.09 -4.79 5.47
N GLY A 120 17.60 -5.79 4.80
CA GLY A 120 17.12 -7.04 5.38
C GLY A 120 16.24 -7.80 4.40
N ARG A 121 15.42 -8.68 4.92
CA ARG A 121 14.49 -9.49 4.12
C ARG A 121 13.06 -9.34 4.66
N LYS A 122 12.10 -9.15 3.75
CA LYS A 122 10.65 -9.11 4.06
C LYS A 122 9.88 -10.05 3.14
N GLU A 123 8.62 -10.28 3.45
CA GLU A 123 7.70 -11.02 2.59
C GLU A 123 7.63 -10.38 1.20
N CYS A 124 7.46 -11.21 0.17
CA CYS A 124 7.25 -10.78 -1.21
C CYS A 124 6.12 -9.75 -1.32
N ASP A 125 4.98 -10.05 -0.68
CA ASP A 125 3.82 -9.15 -0.59
C ASP A 125 2.95 -9.58 0.60
N THR A 126 1.83 -8.90 0.84
CA THR A 126 0.81 -9.30 1.79
C THR A 126 -0.58 -9.27 1.14
N THR A 127 -1.60 -9.75 1.84
CA THR A 127 -2.99 -9.69 1.36
C THR A 127 -3.60 -8.31 1.47
N GLY A 128 -2.95 -7.41 2.22
CA GLY A 128 -3.54 -6.15 2.64
C GLY A 128 -4.62 -6.32 3.72
N THR A 129 -5.21 -5.23 4.12
CA THR A 129 -6.33 -5.16 5.07
C THR A 129 -7.68 -5.16 4.36
N SER A 130 -8.76 -5.02 5.13
CA SER A 130 -10.13 -4.84 4.62
C SER A 130 -10.97 -4.04 5.61
N THR A 131 -12.08 -3.48 5.15
CA THR A 131 -13.13 -2.99 6.04
C THR A 131 -13.78 -4.14 6.80
N ASP A 132 -14.55 -3.83 7.85
CA ASP A 132 -15.30 -4.86 8.59
C ASP A 132 -16.34 -5.58 7.71
N ASP A 133 -16.87 -4.90 6.70
CA ASP A 133 -17.79 -5.46 5.69
C ASP A 133 -17.05 -6.24 4.57
N GLY A 134 -15.72 -6.42 4.68
CA GLY A 134 -14.94 -7.25 3.76
C GLY A 134 -14.53 -6.57 2.44
N TYR A 135 -14.64 -5.24 2.32
CA TYR A 135 -14.08 -4.53 1.16
C TYR A 135 -12.55 -4.51 1.26
N ALA A 136 -11.89 -5.28 0.40
CA ALA A 136 -10.45 -5.49 0.45
C ALA A 136 -9.64 -4.26 -0.01
N GLU A 137 -8.53 -3.98 0.66
CA GLU A 137 -7.58 -2.93 0.29
C GLU A 137 -7.11 -3.07 -1.15
N ALA A 138 -6.74 -4.26 -1.59
CA ALA A 138 -6.28 -4.50 -2.96
C ALA A 138 -7.32 -4.10 -4.04
N ARG A 139 -8.62 -4.11 -3.74
CA ARG A 139 -9.66 -3.59 -4.63
C ARG A 139 -9.70 -2.07 -4.62
N PHE A 140 -9.55 -1.48 -3.44
CA PHE A 140 -9.48 -0.03 -3.28
C PHE A 140 -8.29 0.54 -4.06
N THR A 141 -7.11 -0.02 -3.85
CA THR A 141 -5.87 0.49 -4.43
C THR A 141 -5.89 0.42 -5.95
N LEU A 142 -6.42 -0.68 -6.51
CA LEU A 142 -6.54 -0.85 -7.96
C LEU A 142 -7.55 0.14 -8.56
N ASP A 143 -8.73 0.35 -7.94
CA ASP A 143 -9.72 1.31 -8.44
C ASP A 143 -9.19 2.74 -8.42
N VAL A 144 -8.55 3.17 -7.33
CA VAL A 144 -7.93 4.51 -7.24
C VAL A 144 -6.81 4.66 -8.27
N SER A 145 -5.99 3.62 -8.46
CA SER A 145 -4.89 3.64 -9.44
C SER A 145 -5.37 3.75 -10.88
N HIS A 146 -6.47 3.09 -11.25
CA HIS A 146 -7.07 3.24 -12.58
C HIS A 146 -7.59 4.65 -12.83
N ARG A 147 -8.26 5.24 -11.83
CA ARG A 147 -8.72 6.64 -11.90
C ARG A 147 -7.54 7.60 -12.01
N LEU A 148 -6.50 7.40 -11.21
CA LEU A 148 -5.28 8.20 -11.23
C LEU A 148 -4.58 8.10 -12.60
N ARG A 149 -4.45 6.90 -13.17
CA ARG A 149 -3.92 6.69 -14.52
C ARG A 149 -4.68 7.55 -15.54
N THR A 150 -6.01 7.45 -15.55
CA THR A 150 -6.85 8.21 -16.49
C THR A 150 -6.62 9.72 -16.40
N LEU A 151 -6.49 10.24 -15.17
CA LEU A 151 -6.25 11.68 -14.95
C LEU A 151 -4.87 12.11 -15.44
N LEU A 152 -3.82 11.36 -15.14
CA LEU A 152 -2.46 11.69 -15.54
C LEU A 152 -2.24 11.53 -17.05
N GLU A 153 -2.83 10.51 -17.67
CA GLU A 153 -2.80 10.32 -19.13
C GLU A 153 -3.53 11.45 -19.85
N ALA A 154 -4.63 11.97 -19.30
CA ALA A 154 -5.34 13.14 -19.84
C ALA A 154 -4.47 14.41 -19.79
N GLU A 155 -3.52 14.51 -18.86
CA GLU A 155 -2.53 15.58 -18.79
C GLU A 155 -1.27 15.32 -19.65
N GLY A 156 -1.22 14.21 -20.39
CA GLY A 156 -0.15 13.86 -21.32
C GLY A 156 0.99 13.03 -20.75
N ALA A 157 0.89 12.54 -19.51
CA ALA A 157 1.88 11.67 -18.92
C ALA A 157 1.85 10.26 -19.55
N ARG A 158 3.03 9.64 -19.67
CA ARG A 158 3.13 8.19 -19.84
C ARG A 158 2.95 7.52 -18.49
N VAL A 159 1.90 6.71 -18.34
CA VAL A 159 1.61 6.01 -17.09
C VAL A 159 1.82 4.52 -17.24
N ARG A 160 2.50 3.92 -16.26
CA ARG A 160 2.67 2.47 -16.13
C ARG A 160 2.18 2.04 -14.75
N LEU A 161 1.39 0.97 -14.69
CA LEU A 161 1.06 0.29 -13.44
C LEU A 161 2.10 -0.78 -13.14
N THR A 162 2.38 -1.07 -11.87
CA THR A 162 3.21 -2.22 -11.49
C THR A 162 2.50 -3.54 -11.74
N HIS A 163 1.17 -3.55 -11.64
CA HIS A 163 0.28 -4.62 -12.08
C HIS A 163 -1.12 -4.05 -12.35
N ASP A 164 -1.94 -4.79 -13.10
CA ASP A 164 -3.34 -4.47 -13.42
C ASP A 164 -4.26 -5.66 -13.06
N ALA A 165 -3.96 -6.36 -11.95
CA ALA A 165 -4.57 -7.62 -11.54
C ALA A 165 -4.48 -8.75 -12.61
N ASP A 166 -3.58 -8.61 -13.56
CA ASP A 166 -3.32 -9.52 -14.69
C ASP A 166 -2.38 -10.67 -14.34
N ARG A 167 -1.85 -10.67 -13.09
CA ARG A 167 -0.93 -11.68 -12.55
C ARG A 167 -1.63 -12.56 -11.50
N PRO A 168 -1.15 -13.79 -11.27
CA PRO A 168 -1.71 -14.66 -10.23
C PRO A 168 -1.50 -14.10 -8.81
N PHE A 169 -0.38 -13.40 -8.53
CA PHE A 169 -0.07 -12.74 -7.25
C PHE A 169 0.98 -11.64 -7.46
N GLY A 170 1.26 -10.86 -6.41
CA GLY A 170 2.27 -9.80 -6.40
C GLY A 170 2.01 -8.70 -7.44
N PRO A 171 3.03 -8.03 -7.94
CA PRO A 171 4.48 -8.31 -7.85
C PRO A 171 5.03 -8.20 -6.43
N CYS A 172 6.16 -8.87 -6.16
CA CYS A 172 6.87 -8.70 -4.90
C CYS A 172 7.37 -7.26 -4.72
N ILE A 173 7.58 -6.84 -3.47
CA ILE A 173 7.94 -5.45 -3.12
C ILE A 173 9.24 -4.98 -3.78
N ASP A 174 10.21 -5.86 -3.99
CA ASP A 174 11.46 -5.60 -4.73
C ASP A 174 11.19 -5.42 -6.24
N GLU A 175 10.33 -6.25 -6.82
CA GLU A 175 9.91 -6.13 -8.22
C GLU A 175 9.14 -4.82 -8.47
N ARG A 176 8.28 -4.38 -7.53
CA ARG A 176 7.57 -3.09 -7.60
C ARG A 176 8.55 -1.91 -7.69
N ALA A 177 9.64 -1.95 -6.90
CA ALA A 177 10.71 -0.95 -6.99
C ALA A 177 11.44 -1.02 -8.34
N ARG A 178 11.80 -2.24 -8.79
CA ARG A 178 12.47 -2.47 -10.07
C ARG A 178 11.66 -1.93 -11.26
N ILE A 179 10.34 -2.14 -11.28
CA ILE A 179 9.47 -1.62 -12.35
C ILE A 179 9.54 -0.09 -12.45
N GLY A 180 9.52 0.61 -11.32
CA GLY A 180 9.69 2.07 -11.27
C GLY A 180 11.07 2.53 -11.76
N ASN A 181 12.11 1.84 -11.31
CA ASN A 181 13.51 2.12 -11.67
C ASN A 181 13.76 1.91 -13.17
N GLU A 182 13.33 0.79 -13.73
CA GLU A 182 13.47 0.47 -15.16
C GLU A 182 12.71 1.44 -16.07
N ALA A 183 11.53 1.90 -15.62
CA ALA A 183 10.78 2.92 -16.31
C ALA A 183 11.48 4.30 -16.29
N LYS A 184 12.53 4.46 -15.48
CA LYS A 184 13.17 5.76 -15.20
C LYS A 184 12.11 6.81 -14.88
N ALA A 185 11.18 6.43 -14.01
CA ALA A 185 10.00 7.24 -13.71
C ALA A 185 10.39 8.60 -13.11
N ASP A 186 9.73 9.66 -13.56
CA ASP A 186 9.86 11.00 -12.95
C ASP A 186 9.22 11.03 -11.55
N ALA A 187 8.21 10.17 -11.31
CA ALA A 187 7.57 9.95 -10.02
C ALA A 187 6.99 8.53 -9.92
N VAL A 188 7.05 7.93 -8.74
CA VAL A 188 6.37 6.68 -8.41
C VAL A 188 5.49 6.89 -7.19
N VAL A 189 4.24 6.44 -7.23
CA VAL A 189 3.31 6.52 -6.10
C VAL A 189 2.70 5.15 -5.85
N SER A 190 2.95 4.59 -4.66
CA SER A 190 2.24 3.42 -4.16
C SER A 190 0.95 3.87 -3.46
N VAL A 191 -0.17 3.30 -3.87
CA VAL A 191 -1.51 3.62 -3.34
C VAL A 191 -1.93 2.53 -2.38
N HIS A 192 -2.25 2.89 -1.14
CA HIS A 192 -2.63 2.01 -0.04
C HIS A 192 -3.79 2.58 0.79
N ALA A 193 -4.31 1.80 1.71
CA ALA A 193 -5.21 2.21 2.78
C ALA A 193 -4.93 1.37 4.03
N ASP A 194 -4.57 2.03 5.12
CA ASP A 194 -4.07 1.41 6.34
C ASP A 194 -5.13 0.53 7.07
N GLY A 195 -4.65 -0.37 7.91
CA GLY A 195 -5.43 -1.23 8.80
C GLY A 195 -5.02 -1.03 10.27
N SER A 196 -5.46 0.07 10.86
CA SER A 196 -5.12 0.45 12.24
C SER A 196 -6.32 0.31 13.18
N ALA A 197 -6.14 0.59 14.47
CA ALA A 197 -7.23 0.52 15.44
C ALA A 197 -8.38 1.49 15.11
N VAL A 198 -9.59 1.16 15.55
CA VAL A 198 -10.75 2.07 15.49
C VAL A 198 -10.44 3.36 16.24
N GLY A 199 -10.81 4.50 15.67
CA GLY A 199 -10.48 5.83 16.17
C GLY A 199 -9.18 6.41 15.62
N ASN A 200 -8.28 5.57 15.10
CA ASN A 200 -7.15 5.98 14.28
C ASN A 200 -7.67 6.33 12.89
N ARG A 201 -7.49 7.58 12.44
CA ARG A 201 -8.12 8.10 11.23
C ARG A 201 -7.22 9.05 10.46
N GLY A 202 -7.57 9.24 9.20
CA GLY A 202 -6.92 10.17 8.31
C GLY A 202 -5.87 9.52 7.42
N PHE A 203 -5.34 10.29 6.48
CA PHE A 203 -4.34 9.85 5.53
C PHE A 203 -2.92 10.21 5.98
N HIS A 204 -1.95 9.50 5.44
CA HIS A 204 -0.54 9.91 5.53
C HIS A 204 0.25 9.46 4.29
N VAL A 205 1.32 10.20 4.00
CA VAL A 205 2.26 9.88 2.94
C VAL A 205 3.57 9.42 3.57
N ILE A 206 4.03 8.24 3.20
CA ILE A 206 5.26 7.65 3.72
C ILE A 206 6.41 7.96 2.76
N LEU A 207 7.43 8.58 3.32
CA LEU A 207 8.65 9.01 2.65
C LEU A 207 9.80 8.03 2.91
N PRO A 208 10.73 7.84 1.96
CA PRO A 208 11.94 7.07 2.23
C PRO A 208 12.85 7.83 3.20
N ALA A 209 13.33 7.13 4.22
CA ALA A 209 14.48 7.59 5.00
C ALA A 209 15.77 7.50 4.18
N GLY A 210 16.83 8.15 4.66
CA GLY A 210 18.19 7.98 4.16
C GLY A 210 18.72 6.59 4.52
N VAL A 211 18.72 5.66 3.56
CA VAL A 211 19.17 4.29 3.72
C VAL A 211 20.33 4.03 2.80
N LYS A 212 21.36 3.32 3.29
CA LYS A 212 22.47 2.82 2.49
C LYS A 212 22.92 1.47 3.03
N GLY A 213 22.72 0.40 2.27
CA GLY A 213 23.10 -0.96 2.65
C GLY A 213 22.56 -2.00 1.68
N GLY A 214 23.30 -3.07 1.43
CA GLY A 214 22.93 -4.07 0.43
C GLY A 214 22.64 -3.45 -0.92
N GLY A 215 21.48 -3.74 -1.51
CA GLY A 215 21.02 -3.15 -2.76
C GLY A 215 20.32 -1.79 -2.62
N ALA A 216 20.16 -1.27 -1.40
CA ALA A 216 19.45 -0.02 -1.13
C ALA A 216 20.42 1.18 -1.06
N ASP A 217 20.10 2.24 -1.79
CA ASP A 217 20.70 3.58 -1.63
C ASP A 217 19.69 4.65 -2.00
N THR A 218 19.01 5.18 -1.01
CA THR A 218 17.97 6.22 -1.17
C THR A 218 18.54 7.64 -1.14
N SER A 219 19.87 7.81 -0.96
CA SER A 219 20.49 9.13 -0.75
C SER A 219 20.15 10.14 -1.85
N LYS A 220 19.97 9.69 -3.08
CA LYS A 220 19.66 10.54 -4.23
C LYS A 220 18.18 10.92 -4.35
N ILE A 221 17.28 10.19 -3.68
CA ILE A 221 15.84 10.35 -3.84
C ILE A 221 15.11 10.89 -2.61
N VAL A 222 15.75 10.91 -1.43
CA VAL A 222 15.13 11.40 -0.18
C VAL A 222 14.52 12.79 -0.35
N LYS A 223 15.30 13.74 -0.90
CA LYS A 223 14.83 15.13 -1.07
C LYS A 223 13.68 15.25 -2.08
N SER A 224 13.80 14.61 -3.24
CA SER A 224 12.78 14.65 -4.29
C SER A 224 11.52 13.88 -3.87
N SER A 225 11.66 12.76 -3.15
CA SER A 225 10.51 12.05 -2.57
C SER A 225 9.81 12.86 -1.49
N ALA A 226 10.55 13.62 -0.68
CA ALA A 226 9.97 14.51 0.33
C ALA A 226 9.16 15.66 -0.33
N ASP A 227 9.66 16.27 -1.41
CA ASP A 227 8.91 17.28 -2.16
C ASP A 227 7.66 16.68 -2.81
N LEU A 228 7.78 15.52 -3.46
CA LEU A 228 6.64 14.79 -4.03
C LEU A 228 5.58 14.51 -2.96
N GLY A 229 6.00 13.97 -1.81
CA GLY A 229 5.09 13.64 -0.71
C GLY A 229 4.38 14.85 -0.12
N ALA A 230 5.09 15.96 0.09
CA ALA A 230 4.53 17.19 0.62
C ALA A 230 3.46 17.79 -0.32
N ARG A 231 3.72 17.77 -1.62
CA ARG A 231 2.75 18.24 -2.63
C ARG A 231 1.54 17.33 -2.69
N ILE A 232 1.72 16.01 -2.67
CA ILE A 232 0.61 15.05 -2.61
C ILE A 232 -0.21 15.28 -1.35
N ALA A 233 0.39 15.35 -0.17
CA ALA A 233 -0.32 15.57 1.09
C ALA A 233 -1.16 16.87 1.05
N GLY A 234 -0.55 17.97 0.58
CA GLY A 234 -1.24 19.25 0.47
C GLY A 234 -2.42 19.23 -0.50
N HIS A 235 -2.30 18.58 -1.65
CA HIS A 235 -3.40 18.45 -2.62
C HIS A 235 -4.46 17.47 -2.14
N PHE A 236 -4.06 16.37 -1.51
CA PHE A 236 -4.99 15.37 -0.99
C PHE A 236 -5.95 15.96 0.05
N VAL A 237 -5.44 16.74 1.02
CA VAL A 237 -6.28 17.49 1.99
C VAL A 237 -7.30 18.36 1.26
N ARG A 238 -6.84 19.19 0.31
CA ARG A 238 -7.70 20.16 -0.38
C ARG A 238 -8.81 19.49 -1.18
N THR A 239 -8.50 18.37 -1.84
CA THR A 239 -9.41 17.71 -2.77
C THR A 239 -10.37 16.75 -2.09
N THR A 240 -9.89 16.01 -1.07
CA THR A 240 -10.71 15.01 -0.36
C THR A 240 -11.43 15.58 0.86
N GLY A 241 -10.88 16.61 1.49
CA GLY A 241 -11.30 17.09 2.79
C GLY A 241 -10.88 16.20 3.95
N SER A 242 -10.10 15.12 3.70
CA SER A 242 -9.59 14.24 4.74
C SER A 242 -8.49 14.91 5.53
N ALA A 243 -8.53 14.78 6.86
CA ALA A 243 -7.47 15.26 7.73
C ALA A 243 -6.22 14.37 7.63
N PRO A 244 -5.03 14.90 7.92
CA PRO A 244 -3.87 14.09 8.23
C PRO A 244 -4.14 13.05 9.32
N SER A 245 -3.41 11.94 9.27
CA SER A 245 -3.51 10.86 10.27
C SER A 245 -3.29 11.39 11.69
N ASN A 246 -4.20 11.01 12.61
CA ASN A 246 -4.12 11.39 14.03
C ASN A 246 -3.25 10.43 14.87
N TYR A 247 -2.65 9.39 14.27
CA TYR A 247 -1.89 8.34 14.97
C TYR A 247 -0.46 8.15 14.43
N ILE A 248 -0.14 8.72 13.27
CA ILE A 248 1.17 8.66 12.61
C ILE A 248 1.56 10.05 12.11
N GLY A 249 2.88 10.33 12.02
CA GLY A 249 3.41 11.54 11.40
C GLY A 249 3.11 12.85 12.15
N GLY A 250 2.72 12.80 13.42
CA GLY A 250 2.49 13.99 14.25
C GLY A 250 1.44 14.96 13.68
N ASN A 251 0.40 14.46 13.06
CA ASN A 251 -0.67 15.20 12.36
C ASN A 251 -0.18 16.05 11.16
N THR A 252 1.01 15.78 10.64
CA THR A 252 1.53 16.50 9.44
C THR A 252 1.04 15.90 8.14
N GLY A 253 0.55 14.64 8.17
CA GLY A 253 0.26 13.84 6.99
C GLY A 253 1.51 13.28 6.30
N LEU A 254 2.68 13.39 6.93
CA LEU A 254 3.95 12.85 6.44
C LEU A 254 4.58 11.94 7.49
N ASP A 255 5.07 10.79 7.07
CA ASP A 255 5.84 9.86 7.88
C ASP A 255 7.12 9.46 7.13
N THR A 256 8.18 9.11 7.86
CA THR A 256 9.45 8.71 7.24
C THR A 256 9.86 7.34 7.74
N ARG A 257 10.06 6.38 6.81
CA ARG A 257 10.38 4.99 7.13
C ARG A 257 11.61 4.47 6.40
N ASN A 258 12.28 3.52 7.03
CA ASN A 258 13.49 2.84 6.51
C ASN A 258 13.29 1.34 6.33
N ASP A 259 12.08 0.84 6.51
CA ASP A 259 11.77 -0.59 6.55
C ASP A 259 10.83 -1.06 5.42
N LEU A 260 10.45 -0.16 4.49
CA LEU A 260 9.64 -0.50 3.33
C LEU A 260 10.52 -0.79 2.11
N GLY A 261 10.51 -2.05 1.66
CA GLY A 261 11.35 -2.51 0.55
C GLY A 261 11.12 -1.74 -0.75
N GLY A 262 9.86 -1.42 -1.05
CA GLY A 262 9.50 -0.62 -2.21
C GLY A 262 10.07 0.81 -2.21
N LEU A 263 10.33 1.40 -1.02
CA LEU A 263 11.02 2.68 -0.87
C LEU A 263 12.55 2.50 -0.88
N ASN A 264 13.05 1.55 -0.09
CA ASN A 264 14.49 1.33 0.09
C ASN A 264 15.22 1.01 -1.22
N LEU A 265 14.57 0.22 -2.10
CA LEU A 265 15.12 -0.22 -3.38
C LEU A 265 14.81 0.73 -4.55
N SER A 266 14.07 1.82 -4.30
CA SER A 266 13.79 2.80 -5.35
C SER A 266 15.02 3.67 -5.63
N THR A 267 15.33 3.86 -6.91
CA THR A 267 16.35 4.80 -7.40
C THR A 267 15.75 6.04 -8.06
N VAL A 268 14.42 6.13 -8.07
CA VAL A 268 13.63 7.25 -8.58
C VAL A 268 12.73 7.80 -7.47
N PRO A 269 12.25 9.05 -7.56
CA PRO A 269 11.38 9.62 -6.53
C PRO A 269 10.15 8.75 -6.29
N LYS A 270 9.97 8.26 -5.07
CA LYS A 270 8.88 7.35 -4.70
C LYS A 270 8.32 7.67 -3.31
N VAL A 271 7.00 7.56 -3.19
CA VAL A 271 6.26 7.66 -1.93
C VAL A 271 5.18 6.58 -1.86
N PHE A 272 4.73 6.25 -0.64
CA PHE A 272 3.49 5.52 -0.38
C PHE A 272 2.43 6.49 0.13
N VAL A 273 1.17 6.23 -0.18
CA VAL A 273 0.05 7.02 0.34
C VAL A 273 -0.96 6.09 0.98
N GLU A 274 -1.09 6.19 2.29
CA GLU A 274 -2.15 5.56 3.05
C GLU A 274 -3.34 6.51 3.04
N CYS A 275 -4.36 6.19 2.24
CA CYS A 275 -5.46 7.11 1.94
C CYS A 275 -6.47 7.28 3.09
N GLY A 276 -6.42 6.41 4.09
CA GLY A 276 -7.28 6.38 5.28
C GLY A 276 -7.16 5.02 5.95
N ASN A 277 -7.86 4.82 7.08
CA ASN A 277 -7.88 3.58 7.83
C ASN A 277 -9.13 2.75 7.51
N MET A 278 -8.97 1.59 6.89
CA MET A 278 -10.08 0.70 6.53
C MET A 278 -10.79 0.08 7.74
N ARG A 279 -10.18 0.11 8.93
CA ARG A 279 -10.72 -0.43 10.17
C ARG A 279 -11.48 0.61 11.01
N ASP A 280 -11.42 1.90 10.64
CA ASP A 280 -12.26 2.93 11.24
C ASP A 280 -13.54 3.12 10.41
N PRO A 281 -14.74 3.06 11.00
CA PRO A 281 -16.00 3.09 10.25
C PRO A 281 -16.23 4.39 9.46
N LYS A 282 -15.66 5.52 9.91
CA LYS A 282 -15.79 6.79 9.20
C LYS A 282 -14.88 6.86 7.99
N ASP A 283 -13.65 6.36 8.10
CA ASP A 283 -12.72 6.27 6.96
C ASP A 283 -13.18 5.17 5.99
N ALA A 284 -13.63 4.01 6.50
CA ALA A 284 -14.20 2.94 5.68
C ALA A 284 -15.37 3.41 4.81
N ALA A 285 -16.26 4.24 5.35
CA ALA A 285 -17.37 4.83 4.59
C ALA A 285 -16.88 5.75 3.45
N LEU A 286 -15.76 6.46 3.64
CA LEU A 286 -15.11 7.25 2.59
C LEU A 286 -14.46 6.34 1.54
N LEU A 287 -13.62 5.40 1.97
CA LEU A 287 -12.85 4.50 1.10
C LEU A 287 -13.76 3.63 0.21
N THR A 288 -14.93 3.24 0.70
CA THR A 288 -15.94 2.48 -0.06
C THR A 288 -16.78 3.35 -1.01
N SER A 289 -16.77 4.67 -0.85
CA SER A 289 -17.50 5.61 -1.72
C SER A 289 -16.77 5.83 -3.06
N ALA A 290 -17.42 5.51 -4.18
CA ALA A 290 -16.85 5.72 -5.51
C ALA A 290 -16.55 7.21 -5.80
N SER A 291 -17.40 8.13 -5.32
CA SER A 291 -17.19 9.57 -5.48
C SER A 291 -16.00 10.07 -4.67
N TRP A 292 -15.77 9.51 -3.48
CA TRP A 292 -14.61 9.86 -2.67
C TRP A 292 -13.31 9.28 -3.29
N ARG A 293 -13.33 8.03 -3.80
CA ARG A 293 -12.16 7.47 -4.51
C ARG A 293 -11.78 8.30 -5.74
N GLN A 294 -12.75 8.90 -6.44
CA GLN A 294 -12.45 9.84 -7.52
C GLN A 294 -11.75 11.10 -7.00
N LYS A 295 -12.19 11.65 -5.86
CA LYS A 295 -11.50 12.78 -5.21
C LYS A 295 -10.09 12.39 -4.74
N ALA A 296 -9.91 11.20 -4.18
CA ALA A 296 -8.59 10.69 -3.79
C ALA A 296 -7.65 10.63 -4.99
N ALA A 297 -8.08 10.03 -6.10
CA ALA A 297 -7.31 9.98 -7.33
C ALA A 297 -7.00 11.39 -7.88
N GLN A 298 -7.95 12.32 -7.82
CA GLN A 298 -7.73 13.70 -8.24
C GLN A 298 -6.68 14.41 -7.36
N GLY A 299 -6.78 14.27 -6.03
CA GLY A 299 -5.80 14.85 -5.11
C GLY A 299 -4.39 14.31 -5.33
N LEU A 300 -4.26 12.99 -5.62
CA LEU A 300 -3.00 12.38 -6.02
C LEU A 300 -2.49 12.95 -7.34
N ALA A 301 -3.34 13.04 -8.38
CA ALA A 301 -2.98 13.58 -9.69
C ALA A 301 -2.51 15.04 -9.58
N ASP A 302 -3.25 15.89 -8.86
CA ASP A 302 -2.90 17.29 -8.64
C ASP A 302 -1.54 17.45 -7.94
N GLY A 303 -1.28 16.60 -6.93
CA GLY A 303 -0.02 16.59 -6.20
C GLY A 303 1.16 16.17 -7.08
N ILE A 304 1.01 15.09 -7.86
CA ILE A 304 2.01 14.61 -8.81
C ILE A 304 2.28 15.67 -9.88
N THR A 305 1.22 16.24 -10.45
CA THR A 305 1.33 17.30 -11.48
C THR A 305 2.04 18.52 -10.92
N SER A 306 1.69 18.95 -9.71
CA SER A 306 2.38 20.03 -9.03
C SER A 306 3.88 19.75 -8.86
N TYR A 307 4.25 18.53 -8.49
CA TYR A 307 5.66 18.11 -8.35
C TYR A 307 6.40 18.12 -9.69
N LEU A 308 5.81 17.57 -10.75
CA LEU A 308 6.46 17.42 -12.06
C LEU A 308 6.59 18.73 -12.84
N LYS A 309 5.86 19.76 -12.44
CA LYS A 309 5.94 21.10 -13.02
C LYS A 309 6.96 22.01 -12.32
N GLY A 310 7.40 21.67 -11.12
CA GLY A 310 8.35 22.44 -10.29
C GLY A 310 7.63 23.38 -9.35
#